data_502c47f3426476118484579275bb7e5b
#
_entry.id   502c47f3426476118484579275bb7e5b
#
_cell.length_a   1.000
_cell.length_b   1.000
_cell.length_c   1.000
_cell.angle_alpha   90.00
_cell.angle_beta   90.00
_cell.angle_gamma   90.00
#
_symmetry.space_group_name_H-M   'P 1'
#
loop_
_entity.id
_entity.type
_entity.pdbx_description
1 polymer ?
#
loop_
_entity_poly.entity_id
_entity_poly.type
_entity_poly.pdbx_seq_one_letter_code
_entity_poly.pdbx_strand_id
1 'polypeptide(L)'
;GSQILGTPIVGNDSKIPWAAEKYGVREIFIAIPNLPGARKKKILELCKNTGCKIKILPSMAQIVNEEVSVSNFREVEIEDLLGREPVKTNLDEVMGYIAGKVVLVTGGGGSIGSELCRQIAAHHPAQLIIFDIYENTTYDLQQELKKNFPKLNLVVLIGSVRNTHRVDTVFADYKPAIVFHAAAHKHVPLMEDSPNEAIKNNVFGTYNVAMAAGRTGTERMVLISTDKAVNPTNIMGASKRICEMIIQGM
;
A
#
# COMPACT_ATOMS: atom_id res chain seq x y z
N GLY A 1 8.85 -12.28 43.49
CA GLY A 1 8.41 -12.34 42.09
C GLY A 1 9.58 -12.04 41.17
N SER A 2 9.57 -12.65 39.99
CA SER A 2 10.64 -12.41 39.00
C SER A 2 10.51 -10.97 38.44
N GLN A 3 11.63 -10.32 38.16
CA GLN A 3 11.70 -8.97 37.59
C GLN A 3 12.67 -8.97 36.41
N ILE A 4 12.42 -8.11 35.42
CA ILE A 4 13.34 -7.79 34.32
C ILE A 4 13.61 -6.28 34.37
N LEU A 5 14.87 -5.88 34.55
CA LEU A 5 15.29 -4.48 34.63
C LEU A 5 14.44 -3.65 35.63
N GLY A 6 14.14 -4.22 36.80
CA GLY A 6 13.29 -3.58 37.81
C GLY A 6 11.76 -3.63 37.58
N THR A 7 11.33 -4.15 36.43
CA THR A 7 9.92 -4.28 36.09
C THR A 7 9.39 -5.66 36.51
N PRO A 8 8.29 -5.76 37.29
CA PRO A 8 7.75 -7.03 37.76
C PRO A 8 7.16 -7.85 36.62
N ILE A 9 7.43 -9.15 36.61
CA ILE A 9 6.74 -10.12 35.74
C ILE A 9 5.45 -10.56 36.45
N VAL A 10 4.32 -10.22 35.86
CA VAL A 10 3.00 -10.47 36.48
C VAL A 10 2.29 -11.74 36.00
N GLY A 11 2.83 -12.41 34.97
CA GLY A 11 2.29 -13.66 34.47
C GLY A 11 2.65 -13.97 33.02
N ASN A 12 1.94 -14.92 32.44
CA ASN A 12 2.01 -15.31 31.05
C ASN A 12 0.90 -14.64 30.22
N ASP A 13 0.83 -14.97 28.94
CA ASP A 13 -0.13 -14.39 27.96
C ASP A 13 -1.59 -14.41 28.47
N SER A 14 -2.01 -15.48 29.19
CA SER A 14 -3.38 -15.60 29.68
C SER A 14 -3.75 -14.61 30.78
N LYS A 15 -2.77 -13.96 31.40
CA LYS A 15 -2.97 -12.94 32.43
C LYS A 15 -3.11 -11.52 31.90
N ILE A 16 -3.01 -11.31 30.58
CA ILE A 16 -3.10 -9.98 29.96
C ILE A 16 -4.39 -9.24 30.36
N PRO A 17 -5.61 -9.82 30.22
CA PRO A 17 -6.83 -9.11 30.59
C PRO A 17 -6.88 -8.73 32.07
N TRP A 18 -6.52 -9.68 32.94
CA TRP A 18 -6.48 -9.44 34.38
C TRP A 18 -5.45 -8.36 34.76
N ALA A 19 -4.28 -8.37 34.15
CA ALA A 19 -3.24 -7.37 34.43
C ALA A 19 -3.66 -5.97 33.96
N ALA A 20 -4.29 -5.90 32.78
CA ALA A 20 -4.81 -4.65 32.22
C ALA A 20 -5.83 -4.00 33.16
N GLU A 21 -6.78 -4.77 33.67
CA GLU A 21 -7.79 -4.32 34.61
C GLU A 21 -7.18 -3.94 35.96
N LYS A 22 -6.39 -4.84 36.57
CA LYS A 22 -5.81 -4.66 37.91
C LYS A 22 -4.92 -3.44 38.02
N TYR A 23 -4.14 -3.14 36.97
CA TYR A 23 -3.17 -2.04 36.98
C TYR A 23 -3.62 -0.80 36.21
N GLY A 24 -4.85 -0.77 35.68
CA GLY A 24 -5.39 0.35 34.93
C GLY A 24 -4.58 0.67 33.67
N VAL A 25 -4.13 -0.37 32.95
CA VAL A 25 -3.25 -0.25 31.77
C VAL A 25 -4.00 0.47 30.65
N ARG A 26 -3.35 1.43 30.00
CA ARG A 26 -3.90 2.17 28.86
C ARG A 26 -3.30 1.72 27.52
N GLU A 27 -2.06 1.27 27.51
CA GLU A 27 -1.34 0.81 26.33
C GLU A 27 -0.65 -0.53 26.58
N ILE A 28 -0.68 -1.41 25.59
CA ILE A 28 0.00 -2.72 25.60
C ILE A 28 1.02 -2.74 24.47
N PHE A 29 2.28 -3.02 24.81
CA PHE A 29 3.38 -3.15 23.86
C PHE A 29 3.70 -4.62 23.62
N ILE A 30 3.56 -5.09 22.39
CA ILE A 30 3.99 -6.45 22.01
C ILE A 30 5.41 -6.37 21.48
N ALA A 31 6.39 -6.66 22.33
CA ALA A 31 7.83 -6.52 22.07
C ALA A 31 8.49 -7.89 21.84
N ILE A 32 7.83 -8.81 21.14
CA ILE A 32 8.37 -10.14 20.83
C ILE A 32 8.75 -10.18 19.34
N PRO A 33 10.04 -10.08 18.99
CA PRO A 33 10.48 -10.22 17.60
C PRO A 33 10.19 -11.64 17.10
N ASN A 34 9.80 -11.77 15.84
CA ASN A 34 9.57 -13.06 15.17
C ASN A 34 8.52 -13.97 15.86
N LEU A 35 7.46 -13.37 16.40
CA LEU A 35 6.37 -14.12 17.02
C LEU A 35 5.63 -14.94 15.97
N PRO A 36 5.50 -16.29 16.13
CA PRO A 36 4.75 -17.14 15.20
C PRO A 36 3.32 -16.66 15.02
N GLY A 37 2.79 -16.66 13.78
CA GLY A 37 1.50 -16.08 13.43
C GLY A 37 0.33 -16.58 14.30
N ALA A 38 0.26 -17.87 14.57
CA ALA A 38 -0.77 -18.44 15.44
C ALA A 38 -0.72 -17.90 16.88
N ARG A 39 0.49 -17.73 17.45
CA ARG A 39 0.68 -17.16 18.78
C ARG A 39 0.42 -15.67 18.80
N LYS A 40 0.83 -14.94 17.75
CA LYS A 40 0.56 -13.52 17.56
C LYS A 40 -0.95 -13.26 17.58
N LYS A 41 -1.72 -14.01 16.79
CA LYS A 41 -3.18 -13.93 16.74
C LYS A 41 -3.81 -14.12 18.12
N LYS A 42 -3.39 -15.16 18.87
CA LYS A 42 -3.89 -15.42 20.22
C LYS A 42 -3.62 -14.28 21.19
N ILE A 43 -2.41 -13.71 21.18
CA ILE A 43 -2.06 -12.58 22.04
C ILE A 43 -2.88 -11.34 21.67
N LEU A 44 -3.04 -11.03 20.37
CA LEU A 44 -3.83 -9.91 19.90
C LEU A 44 -5.31 -10.03 20.29
N GLU A 45 -5.88 -11.25 20.22
CA GLU A 45 -7.24 -11.52 20.69
C GLU A 45 -7.40 -11.23 22.19
N LEU A 46 -6.44 -11.66 23.01
CA LEU A 46 -6.43 -11.35 24.46
C LEU A 46 -6.29 -9.84 24.73
N CYS A 47 -5.46 -9.14 23.99
CA CYS A 47 -5.28 -7.70 24.11
C CYS A 47 -6.53 -6.92 23.67
N LYS A 48 -7.19 -7.34 22.58
CA LYS A 48 -8.42 -6.69 22.06
C LYS A 48 -9.53 -6.63 23.12
N ASN A 49 -9.66 -7.66 23.95
CA ASN A 49 -10.67 -7.72 25.00
C ASN A 49 -10.41 -6.80 26.20
N THR A 50 -9.26 -6.12 26.23
CA THR A 50 -8.90 -5.19 27.33
C THR A 50 -9.32 -3.74 27.08
N GLY A 51 -9.65 -3.36 25.85
CA GLY A 51 -9.93 -1.97 25.47
C GLY A 51 -8.68 -1.07 25.44
N CYS A 52 -7.48 -1.60 25.68
CA CYS A 52 -6.22 -0.84 25.64
C CYS A 52 -5.79 -0.56 24.22
N LYS A 53 -5.00 0.52 24.00
CA LYS A 53 -4.28 0.72 22.76
C LYS A 53 -3.18 -0.33 22.63
N ILE A 54 -3.10 -0.97 21.46
CA ILE A 54 -2.12 -2.05 21.21
C ILE A 54 -1.08 -1.54 20.21
N LYS A 55 0.18 -1.63 20.61
CA LYS A 55 1.33 -1.31 19.78
C LYS A 55 2.24 -2.53 19.63
N ILE A 56 2.78 -2.73 18.45
CA ILE A 56 3.64 -3.88 18.14
C ILE A 56 5.01 -3.41 17.66
N LEU A 57 6.06 -4.12 18.08
CA LEU A 57 7.40 -3.93 17.56
C LEU A 57 7.47 -4.48 16.13
N PRO A 58 7.94 -3.71 15.14
CA PRO A 58 8.21 -4.21 13.80
C PRO A 58 9.17 -5.41 13.80
N SER A 59 9.12 -6.24 12.75
CA SER A 59 10.06 -7.37 12.63
C SER A 59 11.50 -6.88 12.53
N MET A 60 12.47 -7.71 12.94
CA MET A 60 13.91 -7.38 12.85
C MET A 60 14.36 -6.99 11.43
N ALA A 61 13.72 -7.51 10.39
CA ALA A 61 13.99 -7.13 9.00
C ALA A 61 13.63 -5.66 8.69
N GLN A 62 12.72 -5.06 9.45
CA GLN A 62 12.32 -3.65 9.32
C GLN A 62 13.16 -2.70 10.19
N ILE A 63 14.00 -3.22 11.08
CA ILE A 63 14.79 -2.46 12.08
C ILE A 63 16.28 -2.39 11.71
N VAL A 64 16.71 -2.92 10.59
CA VAL A 64 18.10 -3.23 10.24
C VAL A 64 19.10 -2.05 10.33
N ASN A 65 18.67 -0.81 10.54
CA ASN A 65 19.58 0.34 10.65
C ASN A 65 19.29 1.35 11.79
N GLU A 66 18.41 1.07 12.74
CA GLU A 66 18.12 2.01 13.83
C GLU A 66 18.05 1.33 15.19
N GLU A 67 18.60 2.00 16.23
CA GLU A 67 18.42 1.56 17.62
C GLU A 67 16.93 1.44 17.97
N VAL A 68 16.53 0.36 18.63
CA VAL A 68 15.14 0.10 19.02
C VAL A 68 14.70 1.15 20.05
N SER A 69 13.91 2.11 19.61
CA SER A 69 13.32 3.14 20.45
C SER A 69 11.82 2.94 20.61
N VAL A 70 11.21 3.61 21.59
CA VAL A 70 9.74 3.59 21.79
C VAL A 70 9.00 4.17 20.57
N SER A 71 9.66 5.00 19.76
CA SER A 71 9.12 5.54 18.51
C SER A 71 8.92 4.49 17.41
N ASN A 72 9.60 3.35 17.50
CA ASN A 72 9.53 2.27 16.51
C ASN A 72 8.30 1.36 16.72
N PHE A 73 7.55 1.52 17.80
CA PHE A 73 6.29 0.80 17.99
C PHE A 73 5.18 1.44 17.14
N ARG A 74 4.56 0.65 16.28
CA ARG A 74 3.39 1.06 15.48
C ARG A 74 2.10 0.48 16.04
N GLU A 75 0.98 1.05 15.67
CA GLU A 75 -0.33 0.46 15.95
C GLU A 75 -0.50 -0.88 15.21
N VAL A 76 -1.33 -1.76 15.76
CA VAL A 76 -1.62 -3.07 15.15
C VAL A 76 -2.51 -2.87 13.93
N GLU A 77 -2.04 -3.35 12.79
CA GLU A 77 -2.78 -3.34 11.53
C GLU A 77 -3.55 -4.66 11.32
N ILE A 78 -4.50 -4.66 10.39
CA ILE A 78 -5.33 -5.86 10.09
C ILE A 78 -4.45 -7.02 9.63
N GLU A 79 -3.35 -6.75 8.93
CA GLU A 79 -2.37 -7.72 8.46
C GLU A 79 -1.73 -8.50 9.63
N ASP A 80 -1.50 -7.85 10.76
CA ASP A 80 -0.98 -8.48 11.97
C ASP A 80 -1.93 -9.54 12.54
N LEU A 81 -3.24 -9.34 12.33
CA LEU A 81 -4.30 -10.27 12.75
C LEU A 81 -4.43 -11.47 11.80
N LEU A 82 -4.12 -11.29 10.52
CA LEU A 82 -4.28 -12.34 9.52
C LEU A 82 -3.20 -13.42 9.61
N GLY A 83 -2.08 -13.14 10.29
CA GLY A 83 -0.99 -14.13 10.48
C GLY A 83 -0.36 -14.61 9.17
N ARG A 84 -0.50 -13.86 8.08
CA ARG A 84 0.15 -14.17 6.81
C ARG A 84 1.61 -13.71 6.86
N GLU A 85 2.53 -14.63 6.59
CA GLU A 85 3.92 -14.23 6.37
C GLU A 85 4.01 -13.42 5.07
N PRO A 86 4.72 -12.27 5.09
CA PRO A 86 5.01 -11.53 3.87
C PRO A 86 5.71 -12.45 2.86
N VAL A 87 5.27 -12.42 1.62
CA VAL A 87 5.97 -13.12 0.54
C VAL A 87 7.34 -12.47 0.39
N LYS A 88 8.41 -13.21 0.70
CA LYS A 88 9.77 -12.75 0.45
C LYS A 88 10.06 -12.86 -1.05
N THR A 89 9.88 -11.77 -1.76
CA THR A 89 10.23 -11.66 -3.17
C THR A 89 11.61 -11.02 -3.28
N ASN A 90 12.45 -11.54 -4.15
CA ASN A 90 13.69 -10.85 -4.52
C ASN A 90 13.32 -9.62 -5.37
N LEU A 91 13.18 -8.47 -4.71
CA LEU A 91 12.76 -7.22 -5.36
C LEU A 91 13.75 -6.78 -6.44
N ASP A 92 15.05 -7.00 -6.25
CA ASP A 92 16.06 -6.61 -7.24
C ASP A 92 15.88 -7.38 -8.55
N GLU A 93 15.53 -8.66 -8.48
CA GLU A 93 15.25 -9.49 -9.64
C GLU A 93 13.94 -9.09 -10.34
N VAL A 94 12.88 -8.85 -9.54
CA VAL A 94 11.55 -8.46 -10.06
C VAL A 94 11.56 -7.03 -10.60
N MET A 95 12.31 -6.11 -10.02
CA MET A 95 12.30 -4.68 -10.34
C MET A 95 13.45 -4.26 -11.28
N GLY A 96 14.35 -5.19 -11.64
CA GLY A 96 15.50 -4.90 -12.49
C GLY A 96 15.14 -4.30 -13.86
N TYR A 97 13.93 -4.56 -14.37
CA TYR A 97 13.45 -3.95 -15.62
C TYR A 97 13.07 -2.46 -15.51
N ILE A 98 13.03 -1.90 -14.31
CA ILE A 98 12.68 -0.48 -14.07
C ILE A 98 13.89 0.45 -14.26
N ALA A 99 15.09 -0.05 -14.00
CA ALA A 99 16.30 0.75 -14.06
C ALA A 99 16.46 1.45 -15.42
N GLY A 100 16.68 2.77 -15.39
CA GLY A 100 16.85 3.59 -16.59
C GLY A 100 15.57 3.80 -17.44
N LYS A 101 14.39 3.39 -16.96
CA LYS A 101 13.12 3.55 -17.68
C LYS A 101 12.32 4.73 -17.17
N VAL A 102 11.47 5.29 -18.02
CA VAL A 102 10.42 6.25 -17.62
C VAL A 102 9.22 5.46 -17.11
N VAL A 103 8.85 5.69 -15.87
CA VAL A 103 7.79 4.94 -15.17
C VAL A 103 6.66 5.88 -14.77
N LEU A 104 5.42 5.53 -15.12
CA LEU A 104 4.21 6.24 -14.72
C LEU A 104 3.45 5.42 -13.66
N VAL A 105 3.10 6.06 -12.56
CA VAL A 105 2.19 5.49 -11.55
C VAL A 105 0.93 6.33 -11.50
N THR A 106 -0.20 5.78 -11.91
CA THR A 106 -1.51 6.42 -11.72
C THR A 106 -2.12 6.00 -10.39
N GLY A 107 -2.78 6.92 -9.70
CA GLY A 107 -3.24 6.66 -8.33
C GLY A 107 -2.08 6.63 -7.33
N GLY A 108 -1.01 7.36 -7.62
CA GLY A 108 0.23 7.36 -6.82
C GLY A 108 0.08 7.97 -5.43
N GLY A 109 -0.91 8.83 -5.19
CA GLY A 109 -1.24 9.36 -3.86
C GLY A 109 -2.02 8.39 -2.97
N GLY A 110 -2.51 7.26 -3.52
CA GLY A 110 -3.19 6.21 -2.76
C GLY A 110 -2.21 5.31 -1.99
N SER A 111 -2.73 4.48 -1.07
CA SER A 111 -1.91 3.61 -0.20
C SER A 111 -1.00 2.65 -1.00
N ILE A 112 -1.53 1.97 -2.03
CA ILE A 112 -0.75 1.06 -2.87
C ILE A 112 0.14 1.84 -3.83
N GLY A 113 -0.39 2.88 -4.47
CA GLY A 113 0.35 3.70 -5.42
C GLY A 113 1.56 4.40 -4.79
N SER A 114 1.44 4.91 -3.57
CA SER A 114 2.54 5.56 -2.85
C SER A 114 3.65 4.57 -2.50
N GLU A 115 3.30 3.35 -2.09
CA GLU A 115 4.29 2.31 -1.83
C GLU A 115 4.99 1.84 -3.11
N LEU A 116 4.25 1.68 -4.22
CA LEU A 116 4.87 1.45 -5.52
C LEU A 116 5.86 2.55 -5.89
N CYS A 117 5.51 3.82 -5.69
CA CYS A 117 6.40 4.94 -5.96
C CYS A 117 7.69 4.87 -5.13
N ARG A 118 7.63 4.48 -3.84
CA ARG A 118 8.81 4.30 -2.98
C ARG A 118 9.71 3.18 -3.50
N GLN A 119 9.12 2.04 -3.80
CA GLN A 119 9.86 0.88 -4.35
C GLN A 119 10.51 1.23 -5.71
N ILE A 120 9.76 1.85 -6.63
CA ILE A 120 10.27 2.27 -7.92
C ILE A 120 11.44 3.26 -7.78
N ALA A 121 11.31 4.25 -6.89
CA ALA A 121 12.34 5.26 -6.65
C ALA A 121 13.68 4.64 -6.21
N ALA A 122 13.64 3.56 -5.43
CA ALA A 122 14.82 2.83 -4.96
C ALA A 122 15.54 2.06 -6.09
N HIS A 123 14.86 1.78 -7.23
CA HIS A 123 15.41 1.01 -8.35
C HIS A 123 15.87 1.87 -9.55
N HIS A 124 16.23 3.12 -9.29
CA HIS A 124 16.90 4.03 -10.24
C HIS A 124 16.19 4.18 -11.60
N PRO A 125 14.90 4.55 -11.65
CA PRO A 125 14.23 4.87 -12.91
C PRO A 125 14.89 6.09 -13.56
N ALA A 126 14.85 6.19 -14.89
CA ALA A 126 15.25 7.43 -15.57
C ALA A 126 14.36 8.61 -15.20
N GLN A 127 13.06 8.33 -15.00
CA GLN A 127 12.08 9.30 -14.50
C GLN A 127 10.92 8.55 -13.83
N LEU A 128 10.44 9.07 -12.69
CA LEU A 128 9.21 8.64 -12.04
C LEU A 128 8.15 9.71 -12.18
N ILE A 129 7.01 9.33 -12.76
CA ILE A 129 5.85 10.23 -12.95
C ILE A 129 4.73 9.73 -12.06
N ILE A 130 4.23 10.60 -11.19
CA ILE A 130 3.08 10.34 -10.33
C ILE A 130 1.89 11.10 -10.92
N PHE A 131 0.79 10.39 -11.18
CA PHE A 131 -0.43 10.97 -11.69
C PHE A 131 -1.61 10.62 -10.79
N ASP A 132 -2.18 11.60 -10.11
CA ASP A 132 -3.28 11.41 -9.17
C ASP A 132 -4.27 12.57 -9.22
N ILE A 133 -5.51 12.31 -8.82
CA ILE A 133 -6.53 13.35 -8.68
C ILE A 133 -6.44 14.05 -7.32
N TYR A 134 -5.90 13.37 -6.29
CA TYR A 134 -5.91 13.85 -4.91
C TYR A 134 -4.59 14.56 -4.55
N GLU A 135 -4.65 15.88 -4.45
CA GLU A 135 -3.50 16.76 -4.28
C GLU A 135 -2.74 16.49 -2.97
N ASN A 136 -3.43 16.41 -1.82
CA ASN A 136 -2.79 16.45 -0.51
C ASN A 136 -1.80 15.29 -0.30
N THR A 137 -2.28 14.04 -0.41
CA THR A 137 -1.40 12.88 -0.23
C THR A 137 -0.33 12.77 -1.31
N THR A 138 -0.61 13.28 -2.51
CA THR A 138 0.36 13.31 -3.60
C THR A 138 1.48 14.32 -3.33
N TYR A 139 1.16 15.47 -2.72
CA TYR A 139 2.13 16.44 -2.26
C TYR A 139 3.02 15.89 -1.15
N ASP A 140 2.42 15.25 -0.14
CA ASP A 140 3.17 14.64 0.96
C ASP A 140 4.17 13.60 0.45
N LEU A 141 3.73 12.73 -0.47
CA LEU A 141 4.60 11.76 -1.13
C LEU A 141 5.72 12.43 -1.94
N GLN A 142 5.42 13.53 -2.64
CA GLN A 142 6.44 14.29 -3.37
C GLN A 142 7.53 14.80 -2.44
N GLN A 143 7.16 15.38 -1.29
CA GLN A 143 8.14 15.88 -0.31
C GLN A 143 8.99 14.74 0.26
N GLU A 144 8.35 13.63 0.60
CA GLU A 144 9.04 12.43 1.08
C GLU A 144 10.06 11.92 0.06
N LEU A 145 9.64 11.72 -1.20
CA LEU A 145 10.52 11.21 -2.25
C LEU A 145 11.66 12.15 -2.59
N LYS A 146 11.44 13.46 -2.62
CA LYS A 146 12.50 14.46 -2.82
C LYS A 146 13.54 14.44 -1.70
N LYS A 147 13.09 14.21 -0.45
CA LYS A 147 13.98 14.11 0.71
C LYS A 147 14.82 12.84 0.67
N ASN A 148 14.18 11.68 0.40
CA ASN A 148 14.83 10.38 0.47
C ASN A 148 15.64 10.05 -0.80
N PHE A 149 15.24 10.58 -1.95
CA PHE A 149 15.87 10.36 -3.26
C PHE A 149 16.16 11.69 -3.98
N PRO A 150 17.11 12.51 -3.48
CA PRO A 150 17.32 13.87 -4.00
C PRO A 150 17.79 13.92 -5.46
N LYS A 151 18.28 12.82 -6.03
CA LYS A 151 18.70 12.71 -7.44
C LYS A 151 17.62 12.15 -8.36
N LEU A 152 16.46 11.76 -7.81
CA LEU A 152 15.35 11.22 -8.59
C LEU A 152 14.76 12.28 -9.52
N ASN A 153 14.68 11.98 -10.81
CA ASN A 153 13.91 12.79 -11.75
C ASN A 153 12.42 12.52 -11.53
N LEU A 154 11.82 13.29 -10.62
CA LEU A 154 10.45 13.14 -10.17
C LEU A 154 9.53 14.18 -10.78
N VAL A 155 8.47 13.71 -11.43
CA VAL A 155 7.38 14.55 -11.96
C VAL A 155 6.08 14.18 -11.23
N VAL A 156 5.35 15.18 -10.76
CA VAL A 156 4.06 15.00 -10.09
C VAL A 156 3.01 15.80 -10.85
N LEU A 157 1.97 15.11 -11.29
CA LEU A 157 0.89 15.67 -12.11
C LEU A 157 -0.46 15.40 -11.44
N ILE A 158 -1.23 16.47 -11.26
CA ILE A 158 -2.60 16.35 -10.78
C ILE A 158 -3.55 16.23 -11.96
N GLY A 159 -4.42 15.22 -11.90
CA GLY A 159 -5.41 14.98 -12.94
C GLY A 159 -6.15 13.65 -12.73
N SER A 160 -7.26 13.51 -13.45
CA SER A 160 -8.11 12.32 -13.39
C SER A 160 -7.87 11.43 -14.61
N VAL A 161 -7.76 10.12 -14.38
CA VAL A 161 -7.72 9.09 -15.45
C VAL A 161 -9.01 9.06 -16.29
N ARG A 162 -10.08 9.67 -15.80
CA ARG A 162 -11.34 9.85 -16.52
C ARG A 162 -11.23 10.87 -17.67
N ASN A 163 -10.27 11.78 -17.59
CA ASN A 163 -10.06 12.80 -18.60
C ASN A 163 -9.10 12.28 -19.69
N THR A 164 -9.68 11.82 -20.80
CA THR A 164 -8.95 11.25 -21.94
C THR A 164 -7.88 12.20 -22.47
N HIS A 165 -8.22 13.48 -22.66
CA HIS A 165 -7.28 14.47 -23.17
C HIS A 165 -6.08 14.66 -22.23
N ARG A 166 -6.32 14.73 -20.91
CA ARG A 166 -5.23 14.86 -19.92
C ARG A 166 -4.33 13.62 -19.91
N VAL A 167 -4.92 12.42 -19.98
CA VAL A 167 -4.17 11.17 -20.10
C VAL A 167 -3.35 11.15 -21.37
N ASP A 168 -3.94 11.47 -22.52
CA ASP A 168 -3.23 11.52 -23.81
C ASP A 168 -2.05 12.49 -23.80
N THR A 169 -2.24 13.69 -23.22
CA THR A 169 -1.15 14.67 -23.06
C THR A 169 -0.01 14.10 -22.22
N VAL A 170 -0.30 13.49 -21.06
CA VAL A 170 0.73 12.88 -20.21
C VAL A 170 1.51 11.80 -20.96
N PHE A 171 0.84 10.94 -21.68
CA PHE A 171 1.52 9.88 -22.43
C PHE A 171 2.32 10.41 -23.63
N ALA A 172 1.82 11.43 -24.32
CA ALA A 172 2.53 12.07 -25.43
C ALA A 172 3.81 12.77 -24.98
N ASP A 173 3.74 13.52 -23.87
CA ASP A 173 4.85 14.32 -23.35
C ASP A 173 5.94 13.46 -22.72
N TYR A 174 5.57 12.42 -21.96
CA TYR A 174 6.51 11.65 -21.16
C TYR A 174 6.85 10.27 -21.72
N LYS A 175 6.04 9.70 -22.61
CA LYS A 175 6.22 8.40 -23.26
C LYS A 175 6.68 7.30 -22.27
N PRO A 176 5.89 7.01 -21.21
CA PRO A 176 6.30 6.06 -20.19
C PRO A 176 6.51 4.66 -20.80
N ALA A 177 7.68 4.10 -20.57
CA ALA A 177 7.99 2.72 -20.94
C ALA A 177 7.25 1.72 -20.07
N ILE A 178 7.00 2.09 -18.81
CA ILE A 178 6.31 1.23 -17.84
C ILE A 178 5.20 2.02 -17.15
N VAL A 179 4.03 1.40 -17.03
CA VAL A 179 2.86 1.98 -16.37
C VAL A 179 2.35 1.07 -15.27
N PHE A 180 2.28 1.58 -14.04
CA PHE A 180 1.55 0.96 -12.94
C PHE A 180 0.23 1.71 -12.73
N HIS A 181 -0.87 1.02 -13.03
CA HIS A 181 -2.21 1.61 -12.93
C HIS A 181 -2.88 1.21 -11.61
N ALA A 182 -2.78 2.08 -10.60
CA ALA A 182 -3.38 1.90 -9.28
C ALA A 182 -4.57 2.84 -9.00
N ALA A 183 -4.91 3.72 -9.93
CA ALA A 183 -6.04 4.63 -9.79
C ALA A 183 -7.36 3.86 -9.86
N ALA A 184 -8.09 3.81 -8.74
CA ALA A 184 -9.40 3.16 -8.68
C ALA A 184 -10.23 3.65 -7.49
N HIS A 185 -11.55 3.66 -7.62
CA HIS A 185 -12.47 3.69 -6.50
C HIS A 185 -12.61 2.28 -5.92
N LYS A 186 -12.33 2.10 -4.62
CA LYS A 186 -12.17 0.78 -3.99
C LYS A 186 -13.17 0.46 -2.86
N HIS A 187 -13.87 1.47 -2.34
CA HIS A 187 -14.79 1.29 -1.21
C HIS A 187 -16.12 0.71 -1.70
N VAL A 188 -16.38 -0.56 -1.36
CA VAL A 188 -17.58 -1.29 -1.80
C VAL A 188 -18.87 -0.55 -1.47
N PRO A 189 -19.16 -0.13 -0.21
CA PRO A 189 -20.43 0.55 0.10
C PRO A 189 -20.65 1.81 -0.73
N LEU A 190 -19.61 2.63 -0.91
CA LEU A 190 -19.74 3.87 -1.68
C LEU A 190 -19.99 3.59 -3.17
N MET A 191 -19.48 2.49 -3.71
CA MET A 191 -19.67 2.14 -5.11
C MET A 191 -21.04 1.46 -5.35
N GLU A 192 -21.61 0.82 -4.35
CA GLU A 192 -23.02 0.39 -4.42
C GLU A 192 -23.97 1.59 -4.51
N ASP A 193 -23.71 2.64 -3.72
CA ASP A 193 -24.48 3.87 -3.74
C ASP A 193 -24.20 4.75 -4.99
N SER A 194 -23.04 4.57 -5.61
CA SER A 194 -22.56 5.39 -6.74
C SER A 194 -21.99 4.54 -7.88
N PRO A 195 -22.77 3.62 -8.48
CA PRO A 195 -22.27 2.67 -9.48
C PRO A 195 -21.70 3.34 -10.73
N ASN A 196 -22.29 4.45 -11.16
CA ASN A 196 -21.81 5.22 -12.32
C ASN A 196 -20.40 5.76 -12.11
N GLU A 197 -20.03 6.14 -10.89
CA GLU A 197 -18.70 6.64 -10.59
C GLU A 197 -17.67 5.49 -10.59
N ALA A 198 -18.05 4.27 -10.15
CA ALA A 198 -17.23 3.09 -10.30
C ALA A 198 -16.91 2.81 -11.78
N ILE A 199 -17.92 2.83 -12.64
CA ILE A 199 -17.75 2.61 -14.08
C ILE A 199 -16.90 3.71 -14.71
N LYS A 200 -17.22 4.98 -14.48
CA LYS A 200 -16.47 6.10 -15.05
C LYS A 200 -14.99 6.09 -14.63
N ASN A 201 -14.72 5.86 -13.36
CA ASN A 201 -13.35 5.92 -12.84
C ASN A 201 -12.58 4.64 -13.12
N ASN A 202 -13.14 3.49 -12.76
CA ASN A 202 -12.42 2.23 -12.86
C ASN A 202 -12.37 1.74 -14.31
N VAL A 203 -13.52 1.62 -14.97
CA VAL A 203 -13.60 1.03 -16.32
C VAL A 203 -13.08 2.00 -17.37
N PHE A 204 -13.71 3.18 -17.51
CA PHE A 204 -13.27 4.14 -18.52
C PHE A 204 -11.89 4.72 -18.20
N GLY A 205 -11.54 4.93 -16.91
CA GLY A 205 -10.20 5.36 -16.53
C GLY A 205 -9.13 4.33 -16.92
N THR A 206 -9.37 3.04 -16.69
CA THR A 206 -8.47 1.97 -17.14
C THR A 206 -8.37 1.92 -18.66
N TYR A 207 -9.51 2.01 -19.36
CA TYR A 207 -9.54 2.04 -20.82
C TYR A 207 -8.72 3.20 -21.40
N ASN A 208 -8.88 4.41 -20.87
CA ASN A 208 -8.13 5.59 -21.33
C ASN A 208 -6.61 5.38 -21.16
N VAL A 209 -6.18 4.90 -19.99
CA VAL A 209 -4.76 4.66 -19.70
C VAL A 209 -4.21 3.56 -20.62
N ALA A 210 -4.94 2.47 -20.79
CA ALA A 210 -4.54 1.34 -21.61
C ALA A 210 -4.43 1.75 -23.10
N MET A 211 -5.42 2.47 -23.63
CA MET A 211 -5.37 2.98 -25.01
C MET A 211 -4.23 3.98 -25.24
N ALA A 212 -3.95 4.86 -24.28
CA ALA A 212 -2.83 5.79 -24.37
C ALA A 212 -1.49 5.03 -24.32
N ALA A 213 -1.36 4.03 -23.45
CA ALA A 213 -0.20 3.15 -23.38
C ALA A 213 0.08 2.44 -24.72
N GLY A 214 -0.97 1.85 -25.32
CA GLY A 214 -0.84 1.20 -26.64
C GLY A 214 -0.43 2.16 -27.75
N ARG A 215 -1.02 3.36 -27.80
CA ARG A 215 -0.68 4.37 -28.83
C ARG A 215 0.74 4.91 -28.70
N THR A 216 1.30 4.98 -27.51
CA THR A 216 2.65 5.56 -27.28
C THR A 216 3.76 4.53 -27.18
N GLY A 217 3.44 3.24 -27.36
CA GLY A 217 4.44 2.17 -27.37
C GLY A 217 4.98 1.83 -25.97
N THR A 218 4.14 1.94 -24.93
CA THR A 218 4.47 1.47 -23.58
C THR A 218 4.86 -0.02 -23.61
N GLU A 219 6.02 -0.35 -23.07
CA GLU A 219 6.56 -1.73 -23.08
C GLU A 219 5.79 -2.65 -22.11
N ARG A 220 5.36 -2.11 -20.97
CA ARG A 220 4.65 -2.87 -19.92
C ARG A 220 3.60 -2.02 -19.22
N MET A 221 2.43 -2.59 -19.07
CA MET A 221 1.38 -2.04 -18.23
C MET A 221 0.94 -3.06 -17.17
N VAL A 222 0.96 -2.65 -15.92
CA VAL A 222 0.54 -3.44 -14.76
C VAL A 222 -0.72 -2.82 -14.17
N LEU A 223 -1.82 -3.54 -14.20
CA LEU A 223 -3.06 -3.16 -13.53
C LEU A 223 -3.08 -3.70 -12.10
N ILE A 224 -3.24 -2.82 -11.13
CA ILE A 224 -3.49 -3.25 -9.75
C ILE A 224 -4.95 -3.68 -9.63
N SER A 225 -5.19 -4.96 -9.36
CA SER A 225 -6.53 -5.53 -9.20
C SER A 225 -6.81 -5.93 -7.74
N THR A 226 -7.84 -6.73 -7.52
CA THR A 226 -8.33 -7.13 -6.20
C THR A 226 -8.91 -8.55 -6.26
N ASP A 227 -8.90 -9.24 -5.13
CA ASP A 227 -9.59 -10.51 -4.91
C ASP A 227 -11.10 -10.44 -5.21
N LYS A 228 -11.70 -9.25 -5.04
CA LYS A 228 -13.13 -9.00 -5.30
C LYS A 228 -13.49 -8.98 -6.79
N ALA A 229 -12.51 -8.99 -7.69
CA ALA A 229 -12.70 -9.15 -9.13
C ALA A 229 -12.92 -10.63 -9.52
N VAL A 230 -12.57 -11.57 -8.63
CA VAL A 230 -12.82 -13.01 -8.83
C VAL A 230 -14.24 -13.33 -8.40
N ASN A 231 -15.10 -13.75 -9.35
CA ASN A 231 -16.53 -14.00 -9.12
C ASN A 231 -17.21 -12.82 -8.39
N PRO A 232 -17.25 -11.63 -8.98
CA PRO A 232 -17.65 -10.41 -8.29
C PRO A 232 -19.12 -10.46 -7.85
N THR A 233 -19.37 -10.12 -6.59
CA THR A 233 -20.70 -10.03 -5.98
C THR A 233 -21.12 -8.60 -5.66
N ASN A 234 -20.33 -7.62 -6.09
CA ASN A 234 -20.57 -6.19 -5.84
C ASN A 234 -20.06 -5.34 -7.02
N ILE A 235 -20.58 -4.11 -7.12
CA ILE A 235 -20.30 -3.16 -8.22
C ILE A 235 -18.80 -2.87 -8.34
N MET A 236 -18.12 -2.63 -7.22
CA MET A 236 -16.68 -2.36 -7.23
C MET A 236 -15.89 -3.54 -7.81
N GLY A 237 -16.16 -4.77 -7.34
CA GLY A 237 -15.53 -5.99 -7.85
C GLY A 237 -15.83 -6.21 -9.34
N ALA A 238 -17.09 -6.03 -9.76
CA ALA A 238 -17.50 -6.13 -11.17
C ALA A 238 -16.76 -5.12 -12.04
N SER A 239 -16.65 -3.85 -11.60
CA SER A 239 -15.91 -2.82 -12.33
C SER A 239 -14.42 -3.19 -12.49
N LYS A 240 -13.79 -3.77 -11.46
CA LYS A 240 -12.39 -4.23 -11.53
C LYS A 240 -12.24 -5.44 -12.43
N ARG A 241 -13.22 -6.36 -12.46
CA ARG A 241 -13.23 -7.48 -13.41
C ARG A 241 -13.25 -6.99 -14.85
N ILE A 242 -14.07 -5.99 -15.17
CA ILE A 242 -14.09 -5.38 -16.51
C ILE A 242 -12.73 -4.75 -16.82
N CYS A 243 -12.06 -4.09 -15.85
CA CYS A 243 -10.71 -3.57 -16.05
C CYS A 243 -9.71 -4.67 -16.44
N GLU A 244 -9.76 -5.84 -15.77
CA GLU A 244 -8.93 -6.99 -16.13
C GLU A 244 -9.19 -7.46 -17.57
N MET A 245 -10.48 -7.54 -17.96
CA MET A 245 -10.86 -7.93 -19.33
C MET A 245 -10.35 -6.94 -20.37
N ILE A 246 -10.37 -5.63 -20.08
CA ILE A 246 -9.82 -4.59 -20.98
C ILE A 246 -8.33 -4.86 -21.21
N ILE A 247 -7.55 -5.07 -20.14
CA ILE A 247 -6.09 -5.31 -20.25
C ILE A 247 -5.78 -6.64 -20.95
N GLN A 248 -6.59 -7.68 -20.74
CA GLN A 248 -6.41 -8.98 -21.39
C GLN A 248 -6.76 -8.95 -22.89
N GLY A 249 -7.63 -8.04 -23.31
CA GLY A 249 -8.07 -7.89 -24.71
C GLY A 249 -7.17 -7.00 -25.58
N MET A 250 -6.14 -6.39 -24.99
CA MET A 250 -5.17 -5.51 -25.66
C MET A 250 -3.86 -6.23 -25.99
#